data_a849afcf5f9dc37a97ea669500b2746e
#
_entry.id   a849afcf5f9dc37a97ea669500b2746e
#
_cell.length_a   1.000
_cell.length_b   1.000
_cell.length_c   1.000
_cell.angle_alpha   90.00
_cell.angle_beta   90.00
_cell.angle_gamma   90.00
#
_symmetry.space_group_name_H-M   'P 1'
#
loop_
_entity.id
_entity.type
_entity.pdbx_description
1 polymer ?
#
loop_
_entity_poly.entity_id
_entity_poly.type
_entity_poly.pdbx_seq_one_letter_code
_entity_poly.pdbx_strand_id
1 'polypeptide(L)'
;LLFLLVFFIPFTGMKGLPAMGEMKGEFHVYPAILMVFLGVLYTILKLPKLNRSFLLMLIPFAVVVLGIFANYSNIISQPEFKYSDGLSRLFSQSTVLVFYLLVTYSLLVVFKKDSVETIVNVCISAIFSSFYVLSAYCIFEIPYVIGFDFTNPLLDMYSNVFRAEEYREYLRRLRGLSFEAPSLANYLSIVVVATIYRARHSGKKYWLLYLWIAVLISLSYSRTAILTIIIITLAYALFYGLTKSIKTRAFYFLISIFLFISIVLLDLSSGGNGTEYLISKIKSISIDTTDDYHLASNLGRWGSQYAAVAIGLDNWIFGVGIGQSGFYLPSYYPDWAFGSFQVRNWSNSLDPLWPPIFSIYTRIFSELGSIGLALFMTFNVVLILKLKSIITQSKNVQDKYLAVLLLSLMVLSLILFAQFGSFRLLIYWISIFLAMKLISEQRMRNE
;
A
#
# COMPACT_ATOMS: atom_id res chain seq x y z
N LEU A 1 16.65 8.21 11.60
CA LEU A 1 16.26 6.89 11.09
C LEU A 1 14.81 6.88 10.62
N LEU A 2 13.84 7.37 11.42
CA LEU A 2 12.43 7.50 11.03
C LEU A 2 12.26 8.30 9.73
N PHE A 3 13.00 9.41 9.57
CA PHE A 3 13.01 10.19 8.34
C PHE A 3 13.39 9.33 7.13
N LEU A 4 14.46 8.55 7.21
CA LEU A 4 14.91 7.67 6.12
C LEU A 4 13.89 6.56 5.84
N LEU A 5 13.29 5.99 6.88
CA LEU A 5 12.25 4.96 6.75
C LEU A 5 11.09 5.47 5.88
N VAL A 6 10.61 6.68 6.15
CA VAL A 6 9.50 7.30 5.40
C VAL A 6 9.96 7.84 4.04
N PHE A 7 11.17 8.39 3.96
CA PHE A 7 11.76 8.92 2.72
C PHE A 7 11.84 7.85 1.63
N PHE A 8 12.20 6.62 1.99
CA PHE A 8 12.35 5.54 1.02
C PHE A 8 11.06 4.83 0.60
N ILE A 9 9.88 5.29 1.02
CA ILE A 9 8.59 4.68 0.60
C ILE A 9 8.44 4.58 -0.93
N PRO A 10 8.74 5.60 -1.76
CA PRO A 10 8.57 5.49 -3.21
C PRO A 10 9.68 4.69 -3.92
N PHE A 11 10.76 4.33 -3.22
CA PHE A 11 11.89 3.62 -3.83
C PHE A 11 11.64 2.11 -3.79
N THR A 12 10.86 1.63 -4.77
CA THR A 12 10.49 0.22 -4.91
C THR A 12 10.98 -0.37 -6.23
N GLY A 13 11.15 -1.68 -6.33
CA GLY A 13 11.72 -2.35 -7.51
C GLY A 13 13.22 -2.11 -7.68
N MET A 14 13.92 -1.81 -6.61
CA MET A 14 15.36 -1.55 -6.61
C MET A 14 16.15 -2.86 -6.52
N LYS A 15 17.41 -2.82 -6.96
CA LYS A 15 18.35 -3.93 -6.72
C LYS A 15 18.60 -4.05 -5.21
N GLY A 16 18.18 -5.14 -4.63
CA GLY A 16 18.33 -5.40 -3.20
C GLY A 16 19.01 -6.73 -2.92
N LEU A 17 19.30 -6.98 -1.65
CA LEU A 17 19.95 -8.21 -1.22
C LEU A 17 19.02 -9.41 -1.41
N PRO A 18 19.45 -10.49 -2.12
CA PRO A 18 18.61 -11.68 -2.35
C PRO A 18 18.08 -12.31 -1.06
N ALA A 19 18.85 -12.24 0.03
CA ALA A 19 18.47 -12.76 1.35
C ALA A 19 17.19 -12.11 1.93
N MET A 20 16.74 -10.97 1.39
CA MET A 20 15.52 -10.27 1.80
C MET A 20 14.23 -10.87 1.22
N GLY A 21 14.32 -11.88 0.36
CA GLY A 21 13.16 -12.51 -0.25
C GLY A 21 12.25 -11.52 -0.96
N GLU A 22 10.97 -11.51 -0.64
CA GLU A 22 9.97 -10.61 -1.24
C GLU A 22 10.19 -9.11 -0.93
N MET A 23 10.95 -8.80 0.12
CA MET A 23 11.23 -7.42 0.53
C MET A 23 12.46 -6.81 -0.16
N LYS A 24 13.20 -7.58 -0.97
CA LYS A 24 14.49 -7.16 -1.56
C LYS A 24 14.43 -5.86 -2.37
N GLY A 25 13.30 -5.60 -3.03
CA GLY A 25 13.10 -4.43 -3.88
C GLY A 25 12.66 -3.17 -3.14
N GLU A 26 12.45 -3.21 -1.83
CA GLU A 26 11.88 -2.13 -1.02
C GLU A 26 12.99 -1.43 -0.23
N PHE A 27 13.43 -0.24 -0.64
CA PHE A 27 14.56 0.44 0.03
C PHE A 27 14.26 0.85 1.47
N HIS A 28 13.02 1.08 1.84
CA HIS A 28 12.65 1.38 3.22
C HIS A 28 12.92 0.23 4.20
N VAL A 29 13.14 -0.99 3.72
CA VAL A 29 13.47 -2.16 4.55
C VAL A 29 14.82 -2.00 5.24
N TYR A 30 15.81 -1.35 4.60
CA TYR A 30 17.14 -1.15 5.20
C TYR A 30 17.10 -0.28 6.47
N PRO A 31 16.54 0.95 6.46
CA PRO A 31 16.36 1.70 7.70
C PRO A 31 15.39 1.01 8.68
N ALA A 32 14.43 0.19 8.20
CA ALA A 32 13.54 -0.59 9.06
C ALA A 32 14.29 -1.65 9.87
N ILE A 33 15.26 -2.36 9.27
CA ILE A 33 16.12 -3.32 9.98
C ILE A 33 16.89 -2.64 11.11
N LEU A 34 17.48 -1.47 10.84
CA LEU A 34 18.18 -0.69 11.87
C LEU A 34 17.20 -0.24 12.97
N MET A 35 15.96 0.12 12.62
CA MET A 35 14.93 0.48 13.60
C MET A 35 14.56 -0.72 14.48
N VAL A 36 14.38 -1.90 13.90
CA VAL A 36 14.11 -3.14 14.65
C VAL A 36 15.26 -3.46 15.60
N PHE A 37 16.52 -3.38 15.10
CA PHE A 37 17.70 -3.60 15.93
C PHE A 37 17.74 -2.65 17.14
N LEU A 38 17.53 -1.35 16.94
CA LEU A 38 17.47 -0.37 18.02
C LEU A 38 16.32 -0.64 19.00
N GLY A 39 15.14 -1.01 18.50
CA GLY A 39 13.98 -1.35 19.34
C GLY A 39 14.22 -2.56 20.20
N VAL A 40 14.81 -3.61 19.65
CA VAL A 40 15.19 -4.83 20.40
C VAL A 40 16.27 -4.50 21.45
N LEU A 41 17.32 -3.78 21.05
CA LEU A 41 18.38 -3.37 21.96
C LEU A 41 17.84 -2.54 23.13
N TYR A 42 16.98 -1.56 22.84
CA TYR A 42 16.33 -0.75 23.89
C TYR A 42 15.49 -1.61 24.82
N THR A 43 14.78 -2.59 24.26
CA THR A 43 13.93 -3.51 25.05
C THR A 43 14.77 -4.36 26.01
N ILE A 44 15.90 -4.91 25.54
CA ILE A 44 16.82 -5.71 26.36
C ILE A 44 17.41 -4.85 27.48
N LEU A 45 17.82 -3.62 27.17
CA LEU A 45 18.49 -2.74 28.14
C LEU A 45 17.56 -2.12 29.17
N LYS A 46 16.30 -1.84 28.83
CA LYS A 46 15.37 -1.04 29.66
C LYS A 46 14.09 -1.75 30.07
N LEU A 47 13.82 -2.97 29.58
CA LEU A 47 12.61 -3.75 29.87
C LEU A 47 11.35 -2.86 29.91
N PRO A 48 11.00 -2.15 28.83
CA PRO A 48 9.90 -1.21 28.86
C PRO A 48 8.59 -1.95 29.12
N LYS A 49 7.74 -1.41 30.00
CA LYS A 49 6.39 -1.93 30.17
C LYS A 49 5.66 -1.87 28.83
N LEU A 50 5.19 -3.02 28.35
CA LEU A 50 4.40 -3.12 27.14
C LEU A 50 3.10 -2.32 27.29
N ASN A 51 2.82 -1.47 26.31
CA ASN A 51 1.55 -0.76 26.25
C ASN A 51 0.41 -1.76 25.95
N ARG A 52 -0.71 -1.66 26.66
CA ARG A 52 -1.92 -2.49 26.39
C ARG A 52 -2.36 -2.40 24.92
N SER A 53 -2.16 -1.25 24.27
CA SER A 53 -2.45 -1.09 22.85
C SER A 53 -1.60 -2.01 21.98
N PHE A 54 -0.34 -2.26 22.34
CA PHE A 54 0.52 -3.19 21.61
C PHE A 54 0.03 -4.64 21.74
N LEU A 55 -0.51 -5.03 22.91
CA LEU A 55 -1.08 -6.36 23.08
C LEU A 55 -2.24 -6.63 22.11
N LEU A 56 -3.00 -5.60 21.74
CA LEU A 56 -4.05 -5.72 20.71
C LEU A 56 -3.48 -6.05 19.32
N MET A 57 -2.25 -5.62 18.99
CA MET A 57 -1.59 -6.01 17.74
C MET A 57 -1.15 -7.47 17.71
N LEU A 58 -0.98 -8.11 18.86
CA LEU A 58 -0.62 -9.53 18.91
C LEU A 58 -1.81 -10.44 18.61
N ILE A 59 -3.05 -9.93 18.65
CA ILE A 59 -4.26 -10.73 18.35
C ILE A 59 -4.22 -11.26 16.90
N PRO A 60 -3.99 -10.44 15.85
CA PRO A 60 -3.82 -10.96 14.50
C PRO A 60 -2.68 -11.97 14.37
N PHE A 61 -1.59 -11.78 15.12
CA PHE A 61 -0.48 -12.73 15.14
C PHE A 61 -0.85 -14.07 15.79
N ALA A 62 -1.61 -14.05 16.88
CA ALA A 62 -2.12 -15.28 17.50
C ALA A 62 -2.97 -16.11 16.53
N VAL A 63 -3.76 -15.47 15.66
CA VAL A 63 -4.53 -16.16 14.63
C VAL A 63 -3.64 -16.82 13.58
N VAL A 64 -2.55 -16.16 13.18
CA VAL A 64 -1.54 -16.79 12.31
C VAL A 64 -0.98 -18.05 12.95
N VAL A 65 -0.62 -17.99 14.23
CA VAL A 65 -0.10 -19.15 14.97
C VAL A 65 -1.15 -20.26 15.04
N LEU A 66 -2.39 -19.93 15.38
CA LEU A 66 -3.49 -20.91 15.39
C LEU A 66 -3.74 -21.52 13.99
N GLY A 67 -3.71 -20.69 12.94
CA GLY A 67 -3.82 -21.14 11.56
C GLY A 67 -2.69 -22.09 11.14
N ILE A 68 -1.44 -21.86 11.62
CA ILE A 68 -0.32 -22.78 11.40
C ILE A 68 -0.59 -24.11 12.07
N PHE A 69 -1.01 -24.12 13.35
CA PHE A 69 -1.31 -25.37 14.05
C PHE A 69 -2.47 -26.13 13.40
N ALA A 70 -3.55 -25.43 13.02
CA ALA A 70 -4.71 -26.04 12.36
C ALA A 70 -4.35 -26.70 11.01
N ASN A 71 -3.38 -26.13 10.28
CA ASN A 71 -2.99 -26.59 8.94
C ASN A 71 -1.61 -27.29 8.91
N TYR A 72 -1.01 -27.64 10.05
CA TYR A 72 0.36 -28.12 10.15
C TYR A 72 0.63 -29.34 9.25
N SER A 73 -0.24 -30.34 9.29
CA SER A 73 -0.11 -31.55 8.46
C SER A 73 -0.15 -31.21 6.95
N ASN A 74 -1.08 -30.35 6.56
CA ASN A 74 -1.25 -29.93 5.16
C ASN A 74 -0.03 -29.13 4.68
N ILE A 75 0.53 -28.25 5.53
CA ILE A 75 1.71 -27.43 5.19
C ILE A 75 2.94 -28.30 4.93
N ILE A 76 3.17 -29.33 5.78
CA ILE A 76 4.33 -30.22 5.62
C ILE A 76 4.16 -31.15 4.43
N SER A 77 2.93 -31.59 4.15
CA SER A 77 2.67 -32.51 3.04
C SER A 77 2.50 -31.83 1.68
N GLN A 78 2.59 -30.48 1.60
CA GLN A 78 2.51 -29.77 0.32
C GLN A 78 3.66 -30.20 -0.61
N PRO A 79 3.33 -30.68 -1.82
CA PRO A 79 4.34 -31.01 -2.81
C PRO A 79 5.08 -29.75 -3.25
N GLU A 80 6.30 -29.93 -3.71
CA GLU A 80 7.06 -28.82 -4.28
C GLU A 80 6.34 -28.24 -5.50
N PHE A 81 6.15 -26.92 -5.48
CA PHE A 81 5.55 -26.17 -6.56
C PHE A 81 6.40 -24.92 -6.82
N LYS A 82 6.84 -24.72 -8.07
CA LYS A 82 7.66 -23.57 -8.48
C LYS A 82 8.88 -23.35 -7.57
N TYR A 83 9.64 -24.40 -7.33
CA TYR A 83 10.84 -24.43 -6.49
C TYR A 83 10.59 -24.03 -5.02
N SER A 84 9.39 -24.17 -4.52
CA SER A 84 9.04 -23.87 -3.13
C SER A 84 8.18 -24.98 -2.54
N ASP A 85 8.44 -25.35 -1.30
CA ASP A 85 7.61 -26.22 -0.48
C ASP A 85 6.74 -25.44 0.51
N GLY A 86 5.85 -26.12 1.19
CA GLY A 86 4.91 -25.50 2.14
C GLY A 86 5.62 -24.79 3.29
N LEU A 87 6.71 -25.36 3.83
CA LEU A 87 7.48 -24.76 4.92
C LEU A 87 8.23 -23.52 4.47
N SER A 88 8.89 -23.55 3.31
CA SER A 88 9.59 -22.40 2.73
C SER A 88 8.65 -21.21 2.55
N ARG A 89 7.45 -21.45 2.02
CA ARG A 89 6.43 -20.40 1.85
C ARG A 89 5.89 -19.90 3.17
N LEU A 90 5.65 -20.79 4.15
CA LEU A 90 5.25 -20.41 5.50
C LEU A 90 6.28 -19.45 6.12
N PHE A 91 7.57 -19.80 6.10
CA PHE A 91 8.63 -18.97 6.67
C PHE A 91 8.76 -17.63 5.94
N SER A 92 8.77 -17.65 4.61
CA SER A 92 8.88 -16.43 3.81
C SER A 92 7.75 -15.44 4.12
N GLN A 93 6.48 -15.89 4.14
CA GLN A 93 5.33 -15.02 4.36
C GLN A 93 5.18 -14.58 5.82
N SER A 94 5.44 -15.49 6.77
CA SER A 94 5.43 -15.16 8.20
C SER A 94 6.50 -14.14 8.55
N THR A 95 7.69 -14.25 7.94
CA THR A 95 8.80 -13.29 8.14
C THR A 95 8.39 -11.88 7.76
N VAL A 96 7.68 -11.68 6.64
CA VAL A 96 7.19 -10.36 6.23
C VAL A 96 6.26 -9.76 7.29
N LEU A 97 5.28 -10.51 7.76
CA LEU A 97 4.33 -10.05 8.78
C LEU A 97 5.04 -9.73 10.11
N VAL A 98 5.86 -10.66 10.60
CA VAL A 98 6.62 -10.49 11.85
C VAL A 98 7.55 -9.29 11.77
N PHE A 99 8.23 -9.11 10.65
CA PHE A 99 9.13 -7.96 10.43
C PHE A 99 8.41 -6.63 10.61
N TYR A 100 7.27 -6.43 9.95
CA TYR A 100 6.53 -5.16 10.08
C TYR A 100 5.85 -4.99 11.45
N LEU A 101 5.46 -6.06 12.13
CA LEU A 101 5.05 -6.00 13.54
C LEU A 101 6.22 -5.53 14.43
N LEU A 102 7.42 -6.06 14.21
CA LEU A 102 8.63 -5.64 14.93
C LEU A 102 9.01 -4.18 14.61
N VAL A 103 8.86 -3.73 13.38
CA VAL A 103 9.04 -2.31 13.00
C VAL A 103 8.08 -1.44 13.82
N THR A 104 6.80 -1.77 13.86
CA THR A 104 5.79 -1.01 14.62
C THR A 104 6.08 -1.01 16.10
N TYR A 105 6.46 -2.16 16.66
CA TYR A 105 6.88 -2.28 18.06
C TYR A 105 8.08 -1.39 18.36
N SER A 106 9.12 -1.46 17.53
CA SER A 106 10.35 -0.68 17.68
C SER A 106 10.09 0.82 17.64
N LEU A 107 9.21 1.27 16.74
CA LEU A 107 8.76 2.66 16.68
C LEU A 107 8.06 3.08 17.98
N LEU A 108 7.17 2.25 18.54
CA LEU A 108 6.48 2.54 19.80
C LEU A 108 7.43 2.65 21.00
N VAL A 109 8.47 1.82 21.02
CA VAL A 109 9.44 1.76 22.13
C VAL A 109 10.47 2.90 22.01
N VAL A 110 11.07 3.09 20.82
CA VAL A 110 12.12 4.09 20.58
C VAL A 110 11.56 5.51 20.76
N PHE A 111 10.39 5.79 20.18
CA PHE A 111 9.76 7.12 20.24
C PHE A 111 8.78 7.28 21.40
N LYS A 112 8.92 6.48 22.46
CA LYS A 112 7.99 6.51 23.60
C LYS A 112 7.85 7.91 24.23
N LYS A 113 8.93 8.68 24.28
CA LYS A 113 8.98 10.01 24.94
C LYS A 113 8.59 11.17 24.01
N ASP A 114 8.68 10.98 22.70
CA ASP A 114 8.40 12.03 21.72
C ASP A 114 6.88 12.24 21.56
N SER A 115 6.46 13.47 21.30
CA SER A 115 5.04 13.73 21.02
C SER A 115 4.66 13.23 19.61
N VAL A 116 3.40 12.83 19.42
CA VAL A 116 2.88 12.43 18.11
C VAL A 116 3.07 13.54 17.08
N GLU A 117 2.88 14.80 17.48
CA GLU A 117 3.06 15.96 16.62
C GLU A 117 4.49 16.04 16.06
N THR A 118 5.51 15.89 16.92
CA THR A 118 6.92 15.91 16.52
C THR A 118 7.21 14.80 15.52
N ILE A 119 6.73 13.59 15.79
CA ILE A 119 6.92 12.42 14.92
C ILE A 119 6.23 12.63 13.56
N VAL A 120 4.99 13.11 13.56
CA VAL A 120 4.24 13.41 12.33
C VAL A 120 4.94 14.48 11.50
N ASN A 121 5.50 15.52 12.12
CA ASN A 121 6.25 16.54 11.42
C ASN A 121 7.51 15.97 10.72
N VAL A 122 8.20 15.03 11.35
CA VAL A 122 9.33 14.30 10.73
C VAL A 122 8.84 13.47 9.55
N CYS A 123 7.74 12.73 9.70
CA CYS A 123 7.16 11.92 8.62
C CYS A 123 6.72 12.80 7.42
N ILE A 124 6.03 13.90 7.69
CA ILE A 124 5.58 14.84 6.64
C ILE A 124 6.78 15.46 5.92
N SER A 125 7.83 15.86 6.65
CA SER A 125 9.06 16.39 6.05
C SER A 125 9.74 15.34 5.16
N ALA A 126 9.79 14.08 5.59
CA ALA A 126 10.35 12.97 4.81
C ALA A 126 9.54 12.71 3.53
N ILE A 127 8.19 12.72 3.62
CA ILE A 127 7.29 12.55 2.46
C ILE A 127 7.55 13.67 1.43
N PHE A 128 7.65 14.93 1.86
CA PHE A 128 7.90 16.02 0.93
C PHE A 128 9.31 15.94 0.34
N SER A 129 10.33 15.62 1.13
CA SER A 129 11.71 15.46 0.64
C SER A 129 11.80 14.35 -0.41
N SER A 130 11.19 13.19 -0.16
CA SER A 130 11.16 12.10 -1.15
C SER A 130 10.33 12.47 -2.38
N PHE A 131 9.24 13.23 -2.22
CA PHE A 131 8.44 13.72 -3.33
C PHE A 131 9.22 14.69 -4.23
N TYR A 132 10.04 15.59 -3.67
CA TYR A 132 10.87 16.48 -4.48
C TYR A 132 11.95 15.70 -5.25
N VAL A 133 12.58 14.70 -4.65
CA VAL A 133 13.54 13.83 -5.34
C VAL A 133 12.86 13.04 -6.46
N LEU A 134 11.69 12.45 -6.16
CA LEU A 134 10.88 11.76 -7.17
C LEU A 134 10.46 12.70 -8.30
N SER A 135 10.02 13.92 -7.99
CA SER A 135 9.64 14.92 -9.00
C SER A 135 10.80 15.31 -9.90
N ALA A 136 11.99 15.51 -9.33
CA ALA A 136 13.19 15.77 -10.11
C ALA A 136 13.50 14.64 -11.09
N TYR A 137 13.37 13.37 -10.65
CA TYR A 137 13.52 12.22 -11.53
C TYR A 137 12.44 12.18 -12.61
N CYS A 138 11.17 12.43 -12.26
CA CYS A 138 10.06 12.43 -13.20
C CYS A 138 10.22 13.48 -14.32
N ILE A 139 10.88 14.62 -14.07
CA ILE A 139 11.19 15.61 -15.12
C ILE A 139 12.02 14.99 -16.25
N PHE A 140 12.94 14.08 -15.94
CA PHE A 140 13.70 13.35 -16.97
C PHE A 140 12.94 12.19 -17.59
N GLU A 141 11.97 11.61 -16.87
CA GLU A 141 11.16 10.49 -17.37
C GLU A 141 9.99 10.95 -18.26
N ILE A 142 9.43 12.14 -18.02
CA ILE A 142 8.29 12.69 -18.78
C ILE A 142 8.56 12.75 -20.28
N PRO A 143 9.72 13.27 -20.79
CA PRO A 143 9.99 13.27 -22.22
C PRO A 143 9.89 11.89 -22.86
N TYR A 144 10.42 10.85 -22.20
CA TYR A 144 10.29 9.47 -22.67
C TYR A 144 8.83 9.02 -22.75
N VAL A 145 8.03 9.33 -21.71
CA VAL A 145 6.61 8.97 -21.66
C VAL A 145 5.82 9.59 -22.81
N ILE A 146 6.10 10.84 -23.17
CA ILE A 146 5.44 11.57 -24.26
C ILE A 146 6.03 11.29 -25.66
N GLY A 147 7.04 10.42 -25.77
CA GLY A 147 7.55 9.92 -27.05
C GLY A 147 8.93 10.43 -27.47
N PHE A 148 9.61 11.24 -26.66
CA PHE A 148 10.97 11.71 -26.95
C PHE A 148 12.01 10.78 -26.33
N ASP A 149 12.98 10.36 -27.15
CA ASP A 149 13.99 9.37 -26.75
C ASP A 149 15.33 9.97 -26.26
N PHE A 150 15.49 11.29 -26.24
CA PHE A 150 16.75 11.93 -25.90
C PHE A 150 17.16 11.73 -24.43
N THR A 151 16.23 11.39 -23.53
CA THR A 151 16.50 11.10 -22.11
C THR A 151 16.83 9.64 -21.85
N ASN A 152 16.71 8.75 -22.83
CA ASN A 152 16.94 7.31 -22.67
C ASN A 152 18.31 6.97 -22.05
N PRO A 153 19.46 7.60 -22.45
CA PRO A 153 20.73 7.25 -21.84
C PRO A 153 20.78 7.46 -20.33
N LEU A 154 20.14 8.53 -19.82
CA LEU A 154 20.08 8.81 -18.37
C LEU A 154 19.17 7.80 -17.65
N LEU A 155 18.03 7.45 -18.26
CA LEU A 155 17.09 6.47 -17.71
C LEU A 155 17.71 5.08 -17.72
N ASP A 156 18.42 4.69 -18.76
CA ASP A 156 19.14 3.42 -18.85
C ASP A 156 20.26 3.35 -17.80
N MET A 157 21.05 4.43 -17.63
CA MET A 157 22.09 4.49 -16.60
C MET A 157 21.50 4.29 -15.20
N TYR A 158 20.41 5.00 -14.88
CA TYR A 158 19.72 4.83 -13.59
C TYR A 158 19.19 3.41 -13.42
N SER A 159 18.54 2.88 -14.45
CA SER A 159 17.96 1.52 -14.44
C SER A 159 19.03 0.47 -14.21
N ASN A 160 20.15 0.54 -14.95
CA ASN A 160 21.26 -0.40 -14.83
C ASN A 160 21.91 -0.41 -13.44
N VAL A 161 21.97 0.76 -12.77
CA VAL A 161 22.60 0.88 -11.44
C VAL A 161 21.64 0.47 -10.32
N PHE A 162 20.42 1.00 -10.33
CA PHE A 162 19.53 0.94 -9.18
C PHE A 162 18.35 -0.01 -9.31
N ARG A 163 17.85 -0.30 -10.53
CA ARG A 163 16.66 -1.12 -10.72
C ARG A 163 16.97 -2.60 -10.90
N ALA A 164 16.04 -3.42 -10.42
CA ALA A 164 16.10 -4.88 -10.61
C ALA A 164 15.75 -5.29 -12.05
N GLU A 165 14.96 -4.49 -12.77
CA GLU A 165 14.50 -4.75 -14.13
C GLU A 165 14.83 -3.60 -15.07
N GLU A 166 15.06 -3.93 -16.35
CA GLU A 166 15.35 -2.93 -17.38
C GLU A 166 14.16 -2.00 -17.63
N TYR A 167 14.46 -0.73 -17.96
CA TYR A 167 13.43 0.29 -18.17
C TYR A 167 12.53 0.00 -19.39
N ARG A 168 13.10 -0.60 -20.43
CA ARG A 168 12.46 -0.74 -21.76
C ARG A 168 11.34 -1.80 -21.81
N GLU A 169 11.25 -2.68 -20.83
CA GLU A 169 10.22 -3.73 -20.80
C GLU A 169 8.81 -3.22 -20.50
N TYR A 170 8.69 -1.97 -20.04
CA TYR A 170 7.39 -1.38 -19.68
C TYR A 170 6.87 -0.41 -20.74
N LEU A 171 5.56 -0.49 -20.98
CA LEU A 171 4.82 0.51 -21.76
C LEU A 171 5.22 1.93 -21.32
N ARG A 172 5.22 2.92 -22.25
CA ARG A 172 5.53 4.33 -21.98
C ARG A 172 4.56 4.94 -20.95
N ARG A 173 4.79 4.65 -19.67
CA ARG A 173 4.01 5.10 -18.51
C ARG A 173 4.94 5.64 -17.47
N LEU A 174 4.55 6.75 -16.84
CA LEU A 174 5.32 7.33 -15.75
C LEU A 174 5.30 6.39 -14.53
N ARG A 175 6.46 5.99 -14.05
CA ARG A 175 6.62 5.16 -12.84
C ARG A 175 7.52 5.80 -11.77
N GLY A 176 8.27 6.85 -12.13
CA GLY A 176 9.16 7.55 -11.21
C GLY A 176 10.21 6.62 -10.61
N LEU A 177 10.41 6.72 -9.31
CA LEU A 177 11.32 5.87 -8.54
C LEU A 177 10.67 4.56 -8.08
N SER A 178 9.41 4.31 -8.46
CA SER A 178 8.65 3.12 -8.07
C SER A 178 8.80 1.98 -9.06
N PHE A 179 8.51 0.75 -8.63
CA PHE A 179 8.55 -0.45 -9.47
C PHE A 179 7.64 -0.33 -10.70
N GLU A 180 6.40 0.10 -10.49
CA GLU A 180 5.37 0.25 -11.52
C GLU A 180 4.60 1.56 -11.35
N ALA A 181 3.89 1.99 -12.41
CA ALA A 181 3.02 3.14 -12.38
C ALA A 181 1.92 3.09 -11.29
N PRO A 182 1.25 1.96 -10.98
CA PRO A 182 0.36 1.85 -9.82
C PRO A 182 1.05 2.14 -8.49
N SER A 183 2.29 1.71 -8.29
CA SER A 183 3.05 1.96 -7.06
C SER A 183 3.40 3.45 -6.91
N LEU A 184 3.76 4.14 -7.99
CA LEU A 184 3.91 5.60 -8.02
C LEU A 184 2.61 6.28 -7.58
N ALA A 185 1.50 5.86 -8.17
CA ALA A 185 0.20 6.42 -7.90
C ALA A 185 -0.23 6.24 -6.43
N ASN A 186 0.05 5.09 -5.85
CA ASN A 186 -0.17 4.83 -4.43
C ASN A 186 0.64 5.79 -3.54
N TYR A 187 1.92 6.01 -3.88
CA TYR A 187 2.74 6.99 -3.18
C TYR A 187 2.22 8.43 -3.33
N LEU A 188 1.84 8.84 -4.55
CA LEU A 188 1.27 10.18 -4.78
C LEU A 188 -0.01 10.41 -3.96
N SER A 189 -0.80 9.38 -3.71
CA SER A 189 -1.97 9.45 -2.82
C SER A 189 -1.58 9.79 -1.38
N ILE A 190 -0.46 9.26 -0.89
CA ILE A 190 0.09 9.62 0.43
C ILE A 190 0.52 11.09 0.43
N VAL A 191 1.18 11.55 -0.64
CA VAL A 191 1.61 12.95 -0.79
C VAL A 191 0.40 13.90 -0.79
N VAL A 192 -0.71 13.52 -1.44
CA VAL A 192 -1.97 14.32 -1.41
C VAL A 192 -2.44 14.50 0.02
N VAL A 193 -2.56 13.42 0.80
CA VAL A 193 -3.00 13.49 2.21
C VAL A 193 -2.06 14.37 3.03
N ALA A 194 -0.74 14.20 2.87
CA ALA A 194 0.27 15.03 3.54
C ALA A 194 0.16 16.51 3.15
N THR A 195 -0.12 16.80 1.87
CA THR A 195 -0.28 18.17 1.36
C THR A 195 -1.52 18.84 1.93
N ILE A 196 -2.65 18.12 2.01
CA ILE A 196 -3.89 18.63 2.62
C ILE A 196 -3.66 18.97 4.09
N TYR A 197 -3.00 18.09 4.84
CA TYR A 197 -2.66 18.35 6.24
C TYR A 197 -1.77 19.57 6.39
N ARG A 198 -0.70 19.68 5.61
CA ARG A 198 0.26 20.80 5.67
C ARG A 198 -0.37 22.11 5.26
N ALA A 199 -1.19 22.13 4.19
CA ALA A 199 -1.94 23.31 3.76
C ALA A 199 -2.85 23.84 4.88
N ARG A 200 -3.44 22.92 5.61
CA ARG A 200 -4.34 23.26 6.70
C ARG A 200 -3.62 23.79 7.93
N HIS A 201 -2.50 23.19 8.28
CA HIS A 201 -1.71 23.57 9.45
C HIS A 201 -1.01 24.93 9.23
N SER A 202 -0.43 25.17 8.04
CA SER A 202 0.32 26.39 7.73
C SER A 202 -0.51 27.53 7.16
N GLY A 203 -1.77 27.29 6.78
CA GLY A 203 -2.62 28.27 6.10
C GLY A 203 -2.18 28.61 4.66
N LYS A 204 -1.06 28.04 4.17
CA LYS A 204 -0.52 28.32 2.83
C LYS A 204 -1.31 27.59 1.76
N LYS A 205 -1.40 28.20 0.57
CA LYS A 205 -2.03 27.58 -0.59
C LYS A 205 -1.00 26.75 -1.35
N TYR A 206 -1.28 25.46 -1.52
CA TYR A 206 -0.39 24.48 -2.22
C TYR A 206 -0.95 24.09 -3.59
N TRP A 207 -1.67 24.99 -4.29
CA TRP A 207 -2.36 24.68 -5.54
C TRP A 207 -1.40 24.23 -6.66
N LEU A 208 -0.20 24.81 -6.76
CA LEU A 208 0.82 24.39 -7.72
C LEU A 208 1.28 22.95 -7.45
N LEU A 209 1.41 22.57 -6.18
CA LEU A 209 1.77 21.21 -5.80
C LEU A 209 0.67 20.21 -6.19
N TYR A 210 -0.59 20.57 -5.96
CA TYR A 210 -1.73 19.73 -6.40
C TYR A 210 -1.76 19.58 -7.92
N LEU A 211 -1.53 20.67 -8.67
CA LEU A 211 -1.46 20.62 -10.13
C LEU A 211 -0.34 19.69 -10.59
N TRP A 212 0.85 19.81 -9.99
CA TRP A 212 1.99 18.95 -10.33
C TRP A 212 1.71 17.48 -10.02
N ILE A 213 1.13 17.16 -8.86
CA ILE A 213 0.71 15.80 -8.53
C ILE A 213 -0.32 15.29 -9.55
N ALA A 214 -1.27 16.12 -9.97
CA ALA A 214 -2.25 15.74 -10.99
C ALA A 214 -1.60 15.38 -12.33
N VAL A 215 -0.60 16.16 -12.77
CA VAL A 215 0.20 15.85 -13.97
C VAL A 215 0.89 14.50 -13.84
N LEU A 216 1.59 14.25 -12.73
CA LEU A 216 2.29 12.98 -12.52
C LEU A 216 1.34 11.78 -12.50
N ILE A 217 0.15 11.93 -11.89
CA ILE A 217 -0.87 10.88 -11.86
C ILE A 217 -1.41 10.62 -13.26
N SER A 218 -1.70 11.67 -14.02
CA SER A 218 -2.20 11.53 -15.40
C SER A 218 -1.22 10.75 -16.26
N LEU A 219 0.06 11.12 -16.23
CA LEU A 219 1.12 10.45 -16.99
C LEU A 219 1.44 9.03 -16.50
N SER A 220 1.02 8.68 -15.28
CA SER A 220 1.13 7.29 -14.79
C SER A 220 0.13 6.34 -15.44
N TYR A 221 -0.91 6.86 -16.09
CA TYR A 221 -2.02 6.08 -16.67
C TYR A 221 -2.58 5.01 -15.72
N SER A 222 -2.60 5.32 -14.40
CA SER A 222 -3.09 4.42 -13.37
C SER A 222 -4.51 4.76 -12.94
N ARG A 223 -5.49 3.94 -13.34
CA ARG A 223 -6.91 4.09 -12.93
C ARG A 223 -7.10 4.09 -11.42
N THR A 224 -6.37 3.22 -10.76
CA THR A 224 -6.46 3.02 -9.31
C THR A 224 -6.02 4.24 -8.52
N ALA A 225 -5.06 5.00 -9.05
CA ALA A 225 -4.63 6.26 -8.44
C ALA A 225 -5.73 7.32 -8.46
N ILE A 226 -6.39 7.48 -9.59
CA ILE A 226 -7.48 8.45 -9.75
C ILE A 226 -8.59 8.12 -8.76
N LEU A 227 -9.04 6.87 -8.73
CA LEU A 227 -10.07 6.42 -7.80
C LEU A 227 -9.64 6.61 -6.34
N THR A 228 -8.41 6.23 -6.00
CA THR A 228 -7.88 6.34 -4.63
C THR A 228 -7.82 7.80 -4.19
N ILE A 229 -7.35 8.71 -5.04
CA ILE A 229 -7.30 10.15 -4.74
C ILE A 229 -8.71 10.73 -4.56
N ILE A 230 -9.66 10.38 -5.42
CA ILE A 230 -11.05 10.83 -5.30
C ILE A 230 -11.62 10.36 -3.95
N ILE A 231 -11.48 9.09 -3.61
CA ILE A 231 -12.00 8.51 -2.37
C ILE A 231 -11.35 9.16 -1.15
N ILE A 232 -10.02 9.39 -1.16
CA ILE A 232 -9.32 10.04 -0.06
C ILE A 232 -9.76 11.48 0.08
N THR A 233 -9.88 12.22 -1.03
CA THR A 233 -10.32 13.60 -0.99
C THR A 233 -11.76 13.72 -0.50
N LEU A 234 -12.64 12.80 -0.91
CA LEU A 234 -14.00 12.70 -0.39
C LEU A 234 -14.03 12.32 1.09
N ALA A 235 -13.26 11.31 1.50
CA ALA A 235 -13.16 10.90 2.90
C ALA A 235 -12.62 12.06 3.76
N TYR A 236 -11.55 12.72 3.31
CA TYR A 236 -11.01 13.89 3.99
C TYR A 236 -12.01 15.03 4.06
N ALA A 237 -12.75 15.33 2.98
CA ALA A 237 -13.79 16.34 2.95
C ALA A 237 -14.94 16.02 3.92
N LEU A 238 -15.34 14.75 4.01
CA LEU A 238 -16.35 14.27 4.95
C LEU A 238 -15.89 14.43 6.40
N PHE A 239 -14.70 13.94 6.75
CA PHE A 239 -14.15 14.02 8.11
C PHE A 239 -13.85 15.46 8.51
N TYR A 240 -13.30 16.25 7.59
CA TYR A 240 -13.03 17.67 7.83
C TYR A 240 -14.32 18.47 7.95
N GLY A 241 -15.33 18.09 7.20
CA GLY A 241 -16.66 18.71 7.23
C GLY A 241 -17.43 18.46 8.53
N LEU A 242 -17.07 17.44 9.33
CA LEU A 242 -17.59 17.27 10.70
C LEU A 242 -17.10 18.39 11.64
N THR A 243 -16.05 19.13 11.27
CA THR A 243 -15.44 20.18 12.09
C THR A 243 -15.65 21.59 11.54
N LYS A 244 -16.20 21.80 10.30
CA LYS A 244 -16.34 23.13 9.65
C LYS A 244 -17.48 23.26 8.63
N SER A 245 -17.67 24.55 8.16
CA SER A 245 -18.77 25.00 7.31
C SER A 245 -18.90 24.27 5.97
N ILE A 246 -20.11 24.28 5.43
CA ILE A 246 -20.50 23.75 4.11
C ILE A 246 -19.58 24.25 2.95
N LYS A 247 -19.10 25.51 3.02
CA LYS A 247 -18.21 26.10 2.01
C LYS A 247 -16.88 25.35 1.86
N THR A 248 -16.33 24.83 2.95
CA THR A 248 -15.08 24.07 2.94
C THR A 248 -15.27 22.67 2.34
N ARG A 249 -16.44 22.05 2.53
CA ARG A 249 -16.81 20.76 1.92
C ARG A 249 -16.90 20.88 0.39
N ALA A 250 -17.61 21.91 -0.07
CA ALA A 250 -17.77 22.20 -1.50
C ALA A 250 -16.41 22.45 -2.17
N PHE A 251 -15.48 23.14 -1.50
CA PHE A 251 -14.15 23.43 -2.03
C PHE A 251 -13.33 22.15 -2.29
N TYR A 252 -13.30 21.18 -1.36
CA TYR A 252 -12.57 19.91 -1.58
C TYR A 252 -13.25 19.01 -2.61
N PHE A 253 -14.58 19.03 -2.67
CA PHE A 253 -15.34 18.34 -3.71
C PHE A 253 -15.02 18.92 -5.10
N LEU A 254 -14.98 20.26 -5.21
CA LEU A 254 -14.59 20.93 -6.45
C LEU A 254 -13.14 20.66 -6.86
N ILE A 255 -12.19 20.56 -5.90
CA ILE A 255 -10.81 20.16 -6.20
C ILE A 255 -10.78 18.73 -6.76
N SER A 256 -11.55 17.81 -6.21
CA SER A 256 -11.61 16.41 -6.70
C SER A 256 -12.16 16.35 -8.12
N ILE A 257 -13.23 17.11 -8.40
CA ILE A 257 -13.80 17.24 -9.74
C ILE A 257 -12.80 17.90 -10.69
N PHE A 258 -12.15 18.99 -10.27
CA PHE A 258 -11.16 19.70 -11.07
C PHE A 258 -9.96 18.80 -11.41
N LEU A 259 -9.45 18.03 -10.45
CA LEU A 259 -8.40 17.04 -10.70
C LEU A 259 -8.84 15.99 -11.72
N PHE A 260 -10.07 15.48 -11.58
CA PHE A 260 -10.64 14.52 -12.53
C PHE A 260 -10.77 15.13 -13.94
N ILE A 261 -11.36 16.34 -14.05
CA ILE A 261 -11.51 17.04 -15.34
C ILE A 261 -10.14 17.37 -15.94
N SER A 262 -9.17 17.83 -15.14
CA SER A 262 -7.81 18.11 -15.62
C SER A 262 -7.13 16.87 -16.21
N ILE A 263 -7.35 15.71 -15.63
CA ILE A 263 -6.86 14.43 -16.12
C ILE A 263 -7.49 14.09 -17.47
N VAL A 264 -8.81 14.27 -17.60
CA VAL A 264 -9.54 14.01 -18.85
C VAL A 264 -9.12 15.02 -19.94
N LEU A 265 -8.95 16.30 -19.60
CA LEU A 265 -8.56 17.33 -20.55
C LEU A 265 -7.11 17.18 -21.04
N LEU A 266 -6.17 16.81 -20.13
CA LEU A 266 -4.79 16.51 -20.52
C LEU A 266 -4.71 15.33 -21.48
N ASP A 267 -5.57 14.35 -21.30
CA ASP A 267 -5.65 13.18 -22.15
C ASP A 267 -6.23 13.53 -23.53
N LEU A 268 -7.29 14.33 -23.59
CA LEU A 268 -7.85 14.85 -24.84
C LEU A 268 -6.86 15.72 -25.61
N SER A 269 -6.01 16.49 -24.93
CA SER A 269 -4.99 17.35 -25.56
C SER A 269 -3.79 16.58 -26.12
N SER A 270 -3.54 15.36 -25.67
CA SER A 270 -2.47 14.48 -26.13
C SER A 270 -2.82 13.64 -27.37
N GLY A 271 -3.90 14.00 -28.07
CA GLY A 271 -4.32 13.33 -29.31
C GLY A 271 -5.28 12.15 -29.11
N GLY A 272 -5.89 12.03 -27.92
CA GLY A 272 -6.93 11.03 -27.63
C GLY A 272 -6.45 9.60 -27.45
N ASN A 273 -5.15 9.33 -27.63
CA ASN A 273 -4.58 8.00 -27.44
C ASN A 273 -4.78 7.48 -26.01
N GLY A 274 -4.84 8.35 -25.03
CA GLY A 274 -5.11 8.01 -23.65
C GLY A 274 -6.61 7.84 -23.38
N THR A 275 -7.51 8.61 -24.03
CA THR A 275 -8.96 8.38 -23.96
C THR A 275 -9.34 7.09 -24.65
N GLU A 276 -8.77 6.77 -25.82
CA GLU A 276 -8.91 5.45 -26.43
C GLU A 276 -8.36 4.36 -25.49
N TYR A 277 -7.21 4.57 -24.90
CA TYR A 277 -6.63 3.67 -23.90
C TYR A 277 -7.49 3.56 -22.63
N LEU A 278 -8.07 4.65 -22.10
CA LEU A 278 -9.01 4.60 -20.97
C LEU A 278 -10.35 3.96 -21.36
N ILE A 279 -10.85 4.24 -22.55
CA ILE A 279 -12.08 3.63 -23.08
C ILE A 279 -11.85 2.15 -23.35
N SER A 280 -10.74 1.74 -23.94
CA SER A 280 -10.38 0.33 -24.11
C SER A 280 -10.22 -0.36 -22.75
N LYS A 281 -9.59 0.31 -21.79
CA LYS A 281 -9.52 -0.17 -20.40
C LYS A 281 -10.86 -0.25 -19.69
N ILE A 282 -11.81 0.64 -19.92
CA ILE A 282 -13.16 0.57 -19.35
C ILE A 282 -13.95 -0.53 -20.07
N LYS A 283 -13.83 -0.62 -21.40
CA LYS A 283 -14.41 -1.72 -22.19
C LYS A 283 -13.83 -3.08 -21.83
N SER A 284 -12.55 -3.16 -21.45
CA SER A 284 -11.92 -4.41 -20.99
C SER A 284 -12.40 -4.89 -19.61
N ILE A 285 -13.26 -4.12 -18.92
CA ILE A 285 -13.99 -4.59 -17.74
C ILE A 285 -15.16 -5.50 -18.16
N SER A 286 -15.68 -5.35 -19.40
CA SER A 286 -16.64 -6.30 -19.99
C SER A 286 -15.86 -7.47 -20.61
N ILE A 287 -16.29 -8.68 -20.31
CA ILE A 287 -15.63 -9.97 -20.65
C ILE A 287 -15.62 -10.28 -22.15
N ASP A 288 -16.23 -9.45 -23.00
CA ASP A 288 -16.55 -9.76 -24.40
C ASP A 288 -15.50 -9.38 -25.47
N THR A 289 -14.29 -8.96 -25.10
CA THR A 289 -13.27 -8.53 -26.09
C THR A 289 -12.05 -9.46 -26.07
N THR A 290 -11.74 -10.10 -27.22
CA THR A 290 -10.85 -11.26 -27.32
C THR A 290 -9.34 -11.00 -27.51
N ASP A 291 -8.87 -9.77 -27.72
CA ASP A 291 -7.48 -9.55 -28.18
C ASP A 291 -6.68 -8.43 -27.48
N ASP A 292 -7.03 -8.07 -26.24
CA ASP A 292 -6.32 -6.96 -25.57
C ASP A 292 -5.43 -7.45 -24.40
N TYR A 293 -4.15 -7.06 -24.39
CA TYR A 293 -3.21 -7.25 -23.25
C TYR A 293 -3.80 -6.78 -21.92
N HIS A 294 -4.65 -5.74 -21.95
CA HIS A 294 -5.32 -5.21 -20.77
C HIS A 294 -6.43 -6.13 -20.28
N LEU A 295 -7.12 -6.81 -21.18
CA LEU A 295 -8.10 -7.84 -20.84
C LEU A 295 -7.41 -9.01 -20.15
N ALA A 296 -6.30 -9.50 -20.69
CA ALA A 296 -5.53 -10.58 -20.09
C ALA A 296 -5.07 -10.25 -18.67
N SER A 297 -4.59 -9.02 -18.42
CA SER A 297 -4.20 -8.56 -17.08
C SER A 297 -5.39 -8.43 -16.11
N ASN A 298 -6.56 -7.98 -16.59
CA ASN A 298 -7.78 -7.91 -15.78
C ASN A 298 -8.31 -9.31 -15.44
N LEU A 299 -8.39 -10.21 -16.45
CA LEU A 299 -8.79 -11.61 -16.24
C LEU A 299 -7.88 -12.31 -15.22
N GLY A 300 -6.56 -12.07 -15.30
CA GLY A 300 -5.61 -12.61 -14.35
C GLY A 300 -5.89 -12.13 -12.91
N ARG A 301 -6.13 -10.84 -12.73
CA ARG A 301 -6.42 -10.26 -11.40
C ARG A 301 -7.76 -10.75 -10.85
N TRP A 302 -8.82 -10.72 -11.66
CA TRP A 302 -10.14 -11.19 -11.24
C TRP A 302 -10.16 -12.70 -10.99
N GLY A 303 -9.50 -13.49 -11.86
CA GLY A 303 -9.36 -14.95 -11.68
C GLY A 303 -8.64 -15.28 -10.38
N SER A 304 -7.55 -14.59 -10.07
CA SER A 304 -6.82 -14.77 -8.82
C SER A 304 -7.66 -14.42 -7.58
N GLN A 305 -8.45 -13.34 -7.64
CA GLN A 305 -9.34 -12.94 -6.55
C GLN A 305 -10.47 -13.96 -6.36
N TYR A 306 -11.10 -14.41 -7.47
CA TYR A 306 -12.15 -15.44 -7.43
C TYR A 306 -11.61 -16.73 -6.82
N ALA A 307 -10.49 -17.23 -7.32
CA ALA A 307 -9.86 -18.45 -6.80
C ALA A 307 -9.51 -18.33 -5.30
N ALA A 308 -8.97 -17.19 -4.87
CA ALA A 308 -8.68 -16.96 -3.45
C ALA A 308 -9.94 -16.96 -2.58
N VAL A 309 -11.06 -16.41 -3.06
CA VAL A 309 -12.35 -16.46 -2.34
C VAL A 309 -12.87 -17.90 -2.29
N ALA A 310 -12.80 -18.65 -3.38
CA ALA A 310 -13.24 -20.04 -3.44
C ALA A 310 -12.44 -20.93 -2.47
N ILE A 311 -11.09 -20.79 -2.43
CA ILE A 311 -10.24 -21.45 -1.44
C ILE A 311 -10.69 -21.11 -0.01
N GLY A 312 -10.99 -19.82 0.26
CA GLY A 312 -11.45 -19.37 1.57
C GLY A 312 -12.82 -19.94 1.95
N LEU A 313 -13.73 -20.14 1.00
CA LEU A 313 -15.04 -20.75 1.24
C LEU A 313 -14.92 -22.22 1.60
N ASP A 314 -14.07 -22.98 0.91
CA ASP A 314 -13.83 -24.39 1.19
C ASP A 314 -13.09 -24.60 2.52
N ASN A 315 -12.29 -23.60 2.95
CA ASN A 315 -11.52 -23.63 4.18
C ASN A 315 -11.91 -22.48 5.12
N TRP A 316 -13.20 -22.23 5.31
CA TRP A 316 -13.75 -20.97 5.83
C TRP A 316 -13.33 -20.56 7.24
N ILE A 317 -12.93 -21.51 8.12
CA ILE A 317 -12.61 -21.21 9.53
C ILE A 317 -11.19 -20.64 9.64
N PHE A 318 -10.16 -21.42 9.26
CA PHE A 318 -8.75 -21.11 9.44
C PHE A 318 -7.98 -20.91 8.12
N GLY A 319 -8.66 -21.00 6.98
CA GLY A 319 -7.99 -20.97 5.67
C GLY A 319 -7.08 -22.17 5.45
N VAL A 320 -6.19 -22.05 4.47
CA VAL A 320 -5.20 -23.10 4.13
C VAL A 320 -3.83 -22.91 4.81
N GLY A 321 -3.68 -21.88 5.64
CA GLY A 321 -2.41 -21.48 6.26
C GLY A 321 -1.70 -20.34 5.54
N ILE A 322 -0.96 -19.53 6.31
CA ILE A 322 -0.23 -18.37 5.76
C ILE A 322 0.79 -18.79 4.70
N GLY A 323 0.74 -18.14 3.54
CA GLY A 323 1.62 -18.39 2.40
C GLY A 323 1.25 -19.61 1.57
N GLN A 324 0.21 -20.39 1.95
CA GLN A 324 -0.14 -21.64 1.28
C GLN A 324 -1.07 -21.48 0.08
N SER A 325 -1.79 -20.37 -0.02
CA SER A 325 -2.81 -20.14 -1.07
C SER A 325 -2.30 -20.38 -2.49
N GLY A 326 -1.03 -20.05 -2.77
CA GLY A 326 -0.44 -20.24 -4.11
C GLY A 326 -0.36 -21.68 -4.59
N PHE A 327 -0.33 -22.67 -3.69
CA PHE A 327 -0.39 -24.10 -4.05
C PHE A 327 -1.78 -24.51 -4.54
N TYR A 328 -2.82 -23.85 -4.05
CA TYR A 328 -4.23 -24.16 -4.36
C TYR A 328 -4.75 -23.35 -5.55
N LEU A 329 -4.27 -22.11 -5.76
CA LEU A 329 -4.77 -21.21 -6.80
C LEU A 329 -4.93 -21.88 -8.18
N PRO A 330 -3.95 -22.67 -8.70
CA PRO A 330 -4.07 -23.29 -10.03
C PRO A 330 -5.31 -24.16 -10.21
N SER A 331 -5.74 -24.87 -9.16
CA SER A 331 -6.92 -25.76 -9.18
C SER A 331 -8.26 -25.02 -8.95
N TYR A 332 -8.19 -23.76 -8.52
CA TYR A 332 -9.39 -22.94 -8.24
C TYR A 332 -9.62 -21.82 -9.26
N TYR A 333 -8.72 -21.64 -10.25
CA TYR A 333 -8.96 -20.67 -11.31
C TYR A 333 -10.20 -21.09 -12.13
N PRO A 334 -11.16 -20.17 -12.35
CA PRO A 334 -12.30 -20.44 -13.22
C PRO A 334 -11.83 -20.51 -14.69
N ASP A 335 -12.54 -21.25 -15.54
CA ASP A 335 -12.20 -21.49 -16.94
C ASP A 335 -11.94 -20.18 -17.73
N TRP A 336 -12.77 -19.17 -17.50
CA TRP A 336 -12.61 -17.86 -18.16
C TRP A 336 -11.29 -17.16 -17.82
N ALA A 337 -10.68 -17.44 -16.65
CA ALA A 337 -9.43 -16.85 -16.24
C ALA A 337 -8.23 -17.33 -17.08
N PHE A 338 -8.32 -18.56 -17.64
CA PHE A 338 -7.29 -19.11 -18.53
C PHE A 338 -7.20 -18.38 -19.89
N GLY A 339 -8.15 -17.50 -20.21
CA GLY A 339 -7.97 -16.49 -21.26
C GLY A 339 -6.76 -15.59 -21.04
N SER A 340 -6.34 -15.40 -19.79
CA SER A 340 -5.12 -14.66 -19.42
C SER A 340 -3.87 -15.54 -19.58
N PHE A 341 -2.87 -15.04 -20.35
CA PHE A 341 -1.55 -15.67 -20.39
C PHE A 341 -0.88 -15.70 -19.00
N GLN A 342 -1.15 -14.71 -18.15
CA GLN A 342 -0.62 -14.65 -16.79
C GLN A 342 -1.13 -15.83 -15.95
N VAL A 343 -2.42 -16.15 -16.01
CA VAL A 343 -3.01 -17.29 -15.29
C VAL A 343 -2.40 -18.61 -15.78
N ARG A 344 -2.23 -18.75 -17.11
CA ARG A 344 -1.56 -19.92 -17.67
C ARG A 344 -0.13 -20.09 -17.14
N ASN A 345 0.64 -19.00 -17.07
CA ASN A 345 1.98 -19.00 -16.51
C ASN A 345 1.96 -19.31 -15.01
N TRP A 346 1.05 -18.70 -14.24
CA TRP A 346 0.93 -18.99 -12.80
C TRP A 346 0.50 -20.43 -12.50
N SER A 347 -0.26 -21.05 -13.39
CA SER A 347 -0.69 -22.45 -13.25
C SER A 347 0.36 -23.45 -13.74
N ASN A 348 1.32 -23.02 -14.56
CA ASN A 348 2.40 -23.87 -15.06
C ASN A 348 3.49 -24.04 -13.99
N SER A 349 3.75 -25.26 -13.54
CA SER A 349 4.76 -25.58 -12.54
C SER A 349 6.20 -25.26 -12.96
N LEU A 350 6.47 -25.19 -14.26
CA LEU A 350 7.80 -24.89 -14.83
C LEU A 350 8.08 -23.36 -14.86
N ASP A 351 7.06 -22.51 -14.80
CA ASP A 351 7.24 -21.06 -14.76
C ASP A 351 7.63 -20.63 -13.33
N PRO A 352 8.71 -19.86 -13.12
CA PRO A 352 9.16 -19.48 -11.78
C PRO A 352 8.24 -18.47 -11.07
N LEU A 353 7.30 -17.84 -11.80
CA LEU A 353 6.43 -16.81 -11.24
C LEU A 353 5.37 -17.41 -10.32
N TRP A 354 5.44 -17.07 -9.04
CA TRP A 354 4.48 -17.51 -8.04
C TRP A 354 3.09 -16.90 -8.28
N PRO A 355 1.99 -17.67 -8.16
CA PRO A 355 0.63 -17.15 -8.31
C PRO A 355 0.34 -16.03 -7.30
N PRO A 356 0.08 -14.79 -7.72
CA PRO A 356 -0.18 -13.69 -6.80
C PRO A 356 -1.66 -13.62 -6.40
N ILE A 357 -1.93 -13.14 -5.18
CA ILE A 357 -3.24 -12.63 -4.78
C ILE A 357 -3.14 -11.11 -4.71
N PHE A 358 -4.02 -10.40 -5.42
CA PHE A 358 -3.94 -8.94 -5.58
C PHE A 358 -4.67 -8.15 -4.49
N SER A 359 -5.30 -8.80 -3.52
CA SER A 359 -5.95 -8.14 -2.38
C SER A 359 -5.58 -8.82 -1.08
N ILE A 360 -5.23 -8.02 -0.08
CA ILE A 360 -4.95 -8.53 1.26
C ILE A 360 -6.19 -9.19 1.89
N TYR A 361 -7.40 -8.70 1.55
CA TYR A 361 -8.65 -9.23 2.10
C TYR A 361 -8.92 -10.66 1.64
N THR A 362 -8.85 -10.90 0.33
CA THR A 362 -9.04 -12.24 -0.23
C THR A 362 -7.89 -13.16 0.15
N ARG A 363 -6.67 -12.61 0.30
CA ARG A 363 -5.52 -13.36 0.79
C ARG A 363 -5.69 -13.79 2.25
N ILE A 364 -6.08 -12.88 3.15
CA ILE A 364 -6.33 -13.23 4.55
C ILE A 364 -7.48 -14.24 4.64
N PHE A 365 -8.52 -14.09 3.83
CA PHE A 365 -9.63 -15.03 3.82
C PHE A 365 -9.22 -16.42 3.34
N SER A 366 -8.43 -16.53 2.27
CA SER A 366 -7.94 -17.84 1.80
C SER A 366 -6.91 -18.47 2.75
N GLU A 367 -6.01 -17.68 3.34
CA GLU A 367 -4.89 -18.17 4.16
C GLU A 367 -5.23 -18.34 5.65
N LEU A 368 -6.09 -17.48 6.22
CA LEU A 368 -6.42 -17.44 7.65
C LEU A 368 -7.93 -17.57 7.94
N GLY A 369 -8.73 -17.78 6.91
CA GLY A 369 -10.17 -17.97 7.01
C GLY A 369 -10.94 -16.73 7.47
N SER A 370 -12.21 -16.95 7.81
CA SER A 370 -13.12 -15.92 8.32
C SER A 370 -12.67 -15.37 9.68
N ILE A 371 -12.04 -16.17 10.53
CA ILE A 371 -11.52 -15.73 11.82
C ILE A 371 -10.40 -14.72 11.60
N GLY A 372 -9.44 -15.02 10.72
CA GLY A 372 -8.35 -14.11 10.38
C GLY A 372 -8.86 -12.79 9.80
N LEU A 373 -9.77 -12.87 8.85
CA LEU A 373 -10.36 -11.69 8.21
C LEU A 373 -11.17 -10.84 9.21
N ALA A 374 -12.02 -11.47 10.03
CA ALA A 374 -12.82 -10.78 11.04
C ALA A 374 -11.96 -10.04 12.06
N LEU A 375 -10.88 -10.65 12.54
CA LEU A 375 -9.97 -10.01 13.49
C LEU A 375 -9.14 -8.89 12.86
N PHE A 376 -8.68 -9.06 11.62
CA PHE A 376 -8.03 -7.98 10.88
C PHE A 376 -8.96 -6.78 10.71
N MET A 377 -10.21 -7.01 10.29
CA MET A 377 -11.20 -5.94 10.13
C MET A 377 -11.56 -5.28 11.46
N THR A 378 -11.82 -6.08 12.51
CA THR A 378 -12.15 -5.57 13.85
C THR A 378 -11.04 -4.69 14.42
N PHE A 379 -9.77 -5.11 14.29
CA PHE A 379 -8.63 -4.32 14.72
C PHE A 379 -8.61 -2.93 14.05
N ASN A 380 -8.77 -2.88 12.73
CA ASN A 380 -8.79 -1.63 11.98
C ASN A 380 -10.00 -0.76 12.34
N VAL A 381 -11.19 -1.36 12.46
CA VAL A 381 -12.42 -0.65 12.84
C VAL A 381 -12.28 -0.03 14.24
N VAL A 382 -11.74 -0.76 15.20
CA VAL A 382 -11.51 -0.23 16.56
C VAL A 382 -10.59 0.98 16.55
N LEU A 383 -9.49 0.95 15.80
CA LEU A 383 -8.60 2.10 15.68
C LEU A 383 -9.29 3.30 15.01
N ILE A 384 -10.04 3.07 13.93
CA ILE A 384 -10.82 4.09 13.23
C ILE A 384 -11.84 4.74 14.16
N LEU A 385 -12.60 3.95 14.93
CA LEU A 385 -13.59 4.45 15.89
C LEU A 385 -12.94 5.27 17.00
N LYS A 386 -11.77 4.86 17.51
CA LYS A 386 -11.03 5.63 18.51
C LYS A 386 -10.52 6.95 17.95
N LEU A 387 -9.97 6.98 16.73
CA LEU A 387 -9.58 8.23 16.07
C LEU A 387 -10.78 9.14 15.82
N LYS A 388 -11.93 8.60 15.38
CA LYS A 388 -13.18 9.35 15.24
C LYS A 388 -13.63 9.97 16.59
N SER A 389 -13.52 9.22 17.67
CA SER A 389 -13.84 9.75 19.03
C SER A 389 -12.94 10.95 19.38
N ILE A 390 -11.64 10.90 19.09
CA ILE A 390 -10.73 12.04 19.30
C ILE A 390 -11.17 13.26 18.48
N ILE A 391 -11.55 13.06 17.20
CA ILE A 391 -12.02 14.15 16.34
C ILE A 391 -13.25 14.83 16.92
N THR A 392 -14.18 14.07 17.52
CA THR A 392 -15.45 14.61 18.02
C THR A 392 -15.33 15.16 19.44
N GLN A 393 -14.55 14.54 20.30
CA GLN A 393 -14.56 14.81 21.76
C GLN A 393 -13.37 15.62 22.24
N SER A 394 -12.20 15.60 21.58
CA SER A 394 -11.05 16.37 22.02
C SER A 394 -11.34 17.88 22.00
N LYS A 395 -10.92 18.57 23.05
CA LYS A 395 -10.93 20.04 23.12
C LYS A 395 -9.76 20.66 22.39
N ASN A 396 -8.64 19.91 22.25
CA ASN A 396 -7.44 20.37 21.58
C ASN A 396 -7.60 20.26 20.05
N VAL A 397 -7.52 21.40 19.38
CA VAL A 397 -7.66 21.50 17.91
C VAL A 397 -6.55 20.75 17.18
N GLN A 398 -5.33 20.74 17.74
CA GLN A 398 -4.18 20.04 17.16
C GLN A 398 -4.39 18.53 17.16
N ASP A 399 -4.89 17.97 18.25
CA ASP A 399 -5.21 16.54 18.34
C ASP A 399 -6.29 16.13 17.33
N LYS A 400 -7.28 17.01 17.06
CA LYS A 400 -8.28 16.77 16.01
C LYS A 400 -7.64 16.71 14.62
N TYR A 401 -6.71 17.61 14.30
CA TYR A 401 -6.02 17.59 13.00
C TYR A 401 -5.14 16.37 12.84
N LEU A 402 -4.41 15.97 13.89
CA LEU A 402 -3.63 14.73 13.89
C LEU A 402 -4.52 13.51 13.71
N ALA A 403 -5.63 13.42 14.44
CA ALA A 403 -6.57 12.32 14.31
C ALA A 403 -7.20 12.24 12.90
N VAL A 404 -7.52 13.38 12.27
CA VAL A 404 -8.03 13.42 10.88
C VAL A 404 -6.97 12.94 9.90
N LEU A 405 -5.71 13.39 10.04
CA LEU A 405 -4.60 12.92 9.21
C LEU A 405 -4.45 11.39 9.32
N LEU A 406 -4.35 10.87 10.54
CA LEU A 406 -4.12 9.45 10.79
C LEU A 406 -5.30 8.59 10.32
N LEU A 407 -6.52 9.07 10.53
CA LEU A 407 -7.72 8.42 9.99
C LEU A 407 -7.69 8.37 8.46
N SER A 408 -7.30 9.46 7.81
CA SER A 408 -7.17 9.51 6.35
C SER A 408 -6.09 8.55 5.83
N LEU A 409 -4.93 8.46 6.49
CA LEU A 409 -3.86 7.52 6.12
C LEU A 409 -4.27 6.06 6.37
N MET A 410 -5.02 5.76 7.43
CA MET A 410 -5.54 4.41 7.66
C MET A 410 -6.57 4.01 6.60
N VAL A 411 -7.54 4.89 6.31
CA VAL A 411 -8.53 4.64 5.26
C VAL A 411 -7.85 4.46 3.90
N LEU A 412 -6.86 5.31 3.57
CA LEU A 412 -6.03 5.14 2.38
C LEU A 412 -5.39 3.76 2.34
N SER A 413 -4.73 3.35 3.42
CA SER A 413 -4.04 2.06 3.48
C SER A 413 -4.99 0.89 3.27
N LEU A 414 -6.19 0.95 3.84
CA LEU A 414 -7.23 -0.07 3.64
C LEU A 414 -7.73 -0.11 2.20
N ILE A 415 -7.87 1.04 1.53
CA ILE A 415 -8.22 1.09 0.10
C ILE A 415 -7.08 0.49 -0.75
N LEU A 416 -5.82 0.82 -0.44
CA LEU A 416 -4.67 0.26 -1.14
C LEU A 416 -4.58 -1.26 -0.98
N PHE A 417 -4.96 -1.80 0.16
CA PHE A 417 -5.03 -3.24 0.40
C PHE A 417 -6.09 -3.98 -0.44
N ALA A 418 -7.06 -3.29 -1.01
CA ALA A 418 -7.97 -3.91 -1.97
C ALA A 418 -7.27 -4.31 -3.30
N GLN A 419 -6.09 -3.75 -3.58
CA GLN A 419 -5.30 -3.99 -4.78
C GLN A 419 -3.84 -4.39 -4.49
N PHE A 420 -3.51 -4.63 -3.23
CA PHE A 420 -2.18 -5.01 -2.80
C PHE A 420 -2.26 -6.20 -1.83
N GLY A 421 -1.83 -7.37 -2.29
CA GLY A 421 -1.95 -8.64 -1.55
C GLY A 421 -0.80 -8.94 -0.59
N SER A 422 -0.07 -7.93 -0.10
CA SER A 422 1.06 -8.15 0.79
C SER A 422 1.06 -7.18 1.98
N PHE A 423 1.55 -7.65 3.13
CA PHE A 423 1.75 -6.82 4.33
C PHE A 423 2.90 -5.80 4.23
N ARG A 424 3.57 -5.69 3.08
CA ARG A 424 4.73 -4.78 2.85
C ARG A 424 4.36 -3.30 2.77
N LEU A 425 3.09 -2.92 2.88
CA LEU A 425 2.65 -1.53 2.79
C LEU A 425 3.07 -0.75 4.05
N LEU A 426 4.26 -0.15 4.02
CA LEU A 426 4.86 0.54 5.18
C LEU A 426 3.97 1.64 5.76
N ILE A 427 3.26 2.41 4.92
CA ILE A 427 2.38 3.50 5.38
C ILE A 427 1.26 2.99 6.30
N TYR A 428 0.77 1.76 6.10
CA TYR A 428 -0.19 1.14 6.99
C TYR A 428 0.38 0.97 8.40
N TRP A 429 1.59 0.43 8.51
CA TRP A 429 2.25 0.17 9.80
C TRP A 429 2.63 1.45 10.53
N ILE A 430 3.08 2.47 9.80
CA ILE A 430 3.33 3.81 10.36
C ILE A 430 2.02 4.43 10.86
N SER A 431 0.94 4.29 10.11
CA SER A 431 -0.38 4.83 10.49
C SER A 431 -0.90 4.16 11.77
N ILE A 432 -0.74 2.83 11.91
CA ILE A 432 -1.07 2.09 13.14
C ILE A 432 -0.23 2.60 14.30
N PHE A 433 1.10 2.69 14.13
CA PHE A 433 2.00 3.19 15.17
C PHE A 433 1.56 4.55 15.69
N LEU A 434 1.35 5.51 14.79
CA LEU A 434 0.96 6.88 15.15
C LEU A 434 -0.44 6.93 15.77
N ALA A 435 -1.39 6.15 15.27
CA ALA A 435 -2.75 6.06 15.82
C ALA A 435 -2.72 5.53 17.26
N MET A 436 -2.01 4.43 17.49
CA MET A 436 -1.88 3.85 18.84
C MET A 436 -1.21 4.81 19.82
N LYS A 437 -0.20 5.54 19.36
CA LYS A 437 0.50 6.53 20.17
C LYS A 437 -0.41 7.71 20.51
N LEU A 438 -1.15 8.27 19.54
CA LEU A 438 -2.09 9.36 19.79
C LEU A 438 -3.18 8.95 20.77
N ILE A 439 -3.75 7.76 20.61
CA ILE A 439 -4.76 7.21 21.53
C ILE A 439 -4.19 7.07 22.95
N SER A 440 -2.92 6.63 23.08
CA SER A 440 -2.25 6.50 24.39
C SER A 440 -2.00 7.86 25.04
N GLU A 441 -1.56 8.88 24.29
CA GLU A 441 -1.35 10.25 24.79
C GLU A 441 -2.65 10.89 25.27
N GLN A 442 -3.74 10.69 24.53
CA GLN A 442 -5.07 11.21 24.92
C GLN A 442 -5.57 10.57 26.22
N ARG A 443 -5.36 9.27 26.36
CA ARG A 443 -5.73 8.56 27.58
C ARG A 443 -4.98 9.10 28.81
N MET A 444 -3.65 9.30 28.72
CA MET A 444 -2.82 9.84 29.80
C MET A 444 -3.17 11.28 30.18
N ARG A 445 -3.73 12.07 29.26
CA ARG A 445 -4.21 13.44 29.56
C ARG A 445 -5.58 13.48 30.23
N ASN A 446 -6.35 12.41 30.09
CA ASN A 446 -7.69 12.31 30.66
C ASN A 446 -7.71 11.57 32.03
N GLU A 447 -6.66 10.81 32.34
CA GLU A 447 -6.37 10.23 33.66
C GLU A 447 -5.59 11.23 34.52
#